data_f82badca7f57bb8b3f91261e86fc5fbf
#
_entry.id   f82badca7f57bb8b3f91261e86fc5fbf
#
_cell.length_a   1.000
_cell.length_b   1.000
_cell.length_c   1.000
_cell.angle_alpha   90.00
_cell.angle_beta   90.00
_cell.angle_gamma   90.00
#
_symmetry.space_group_name_H-M   'P 1'
#
loop_
_entity.id
_entity.type
_entity.pdbx_description
1 polymer ?
#
loop_
_entity_poly.entity_id
_entity_poly.type
_entity_poly.pdbx_seq_one_letter_code
_entity_poly.pdbx_strand_id
1 'polypeptide(L)'
;IKAVVEEQFLHEFLNDAVMEDDTRIKVGKTGFCERHFDMLFKRPNKLSVALQIGTRAENIAPLLGEVKSAGAAKKQAEKIEAALSGCAVCDLVNESMIKYYKTIAQMFVREKGFLKTLLSSKGFCLTHYAELLKYSSSAGFAAKEYLSVLSSVESRNFERIQGDLKRFCDKHDYRNANEPLGDAETALPRMRIKLYGKKGE
;
A
#
# COMPACT_ATOMS: atom_id res chain seq x y z
N ILE A 1 6.58 -6.99 -0.75
CA ILE A 1 7.44 -5.81 -0.52
C ILE A 1 6.90 -4.99 0.64
N LYS A 2 5.64 -4.49 0.60
CA LYS A 2 5.08 -3.68 1.68
C LYS A 2 5.21 -4.34 3.05
N ALA A 3 4.75 -5.60 3.18
CA ALA A 3 4.83 -6.35 4.42
C ALA A 3 6.27 -6.53 4.93
N VAL A 4 7.23 -6.71 4.03
CA VAL A 4 8.66 -6.80 4.40
C VAL A 4 9.18 -5.47 4.94
N VAL A 5 8.84 -4.36 4.30
CA VAL A 5 9.24 -3.02 4.75
C VAL A 5 8.59 -2.67 6.09
N GLU A 6 7.30 -2.99 6.27
CA GLU A 6 6.58 -2.82 7.54
C GLU A 6 7.24 -3.61 8.67
N GLU A 7 7.52 -4.89 8.43
CA GLU A 7 8.12 -5.79 9.42
C GLU A 7 9.52 -5.34 9.82
N GLN A 8 10.33 -4.99 8.83
CA GLN A 8 11.70 -4.51 9.05
C GLN A 8 11.71 -3.22 9.88
N PHE A 9 10.87 -2.23 9.49
CA PHE A 9 10.76 -0.99 10.27
C PHE A 9 10.36 -1.24 11.71
N LEU A 10 9.30 -2.02 11.94
CA LEU A 10 8.80 -2.29 13.28
C LEU A 10 9.83 -3.02 14.14
N HIS A 11 10.59 -3.93 13.53
CA HIS A 11 11.67 -4.66 14.22
C HIS A 11 12.82 -3.72 14.61
N GLU A 12 13.37 -2.97 13.66
CA GLU A 12 14.49 -2.06 13.89
C GLU A 12 14.10 -0.93 14.85
N PHE A 13 12.90 -0.36 14.67
CA PHE A 13 12.42 0.73 15.50
C PHE A 13 12.27 0.32 16.98
N LEU A 14 11.63 -0.81 17.26
CA LEU A 14 11.37 -1.23 18.64
C LEU A 14 12.59 -1.82 19.36
N ASN A 15 13.56 -2.36 18.63
CA ASN A 15 14.75 -2.92 19.27
C ASN A 15 15.82 -1.85 19.57
N ASP A 16 16.03 -0.91 18.68
CA ASP A 16 17.14 0.03 18.76
C ASP A 16 16.69 1.50 18.69
N ALA A 17 16.02 1.87 17.60
CA ALA A 17 15.80 3.28 17.26
C ALA A 17 14.86 4.03 18.24
N VAL A 18 13.97 3.33 18.92
CA VAL A 18 13.07 3.92 19.93
C VAL A 18 13.82 4.40 21.17
N MET A 19 15.00 3.88 21.44
CA MET A 19 15.85 4.32 22.56
C MET A 19 16.52 5.66 22.28
N GLU A 20 16.65 6.03 21.01
CA GLU A 20 17.15 7.32 20.56
C GLU A 20 16.06 8.39 20.72
N ASP A 21 16.27 9.38 21.59
CA ASP A 21 15.28 10.42 21.89
C ASP A 21 14.82 11.18 20.65
N ASP A 22 15.74 11.58 19.77
CA ASP A 22 15.42 12.32 18.55
C ASP A 22 14.52 11.50 17.59
N THR A 23 14.82 10.21 17.47
CA THR A 23 14.02 9.30 16.64
C THR A 23 12.63 9.08 17.23
N ARG A 24 12.54 8.86 18.55
CA ARG A 24 11.29 8.70 19.26
C ARG A 24 10.41 9.94 19.17
N ILE A 25 10.98 11.13 19.35
CA ILE A 25 10.28 12.41 19.23
C ILE A 25 9.78 12.61 17.80
N LYS A 26 10.61 12.37 16.78
CA LYS A 26 10.22 12.49 15.37
C LYS A 26 9.05 11.57 15.03
N VAL A 27 9.15 10.31 15.39
CA VAL A 27 8.07 9.32 15.18
C VAL A 27 6.83 9.66 16.02
N GLY A 28 7.02 10.16 17.26
CA GLY A 28 5.94 10.62 18.12
C GLY A 28 5.14 11.78 17.56
N LYS A 29 5.74 12.69 16.79
CA LYS A 29 5.03 13.78 16.08
C LYS A 29 4.12 13.24 14.99
N THR A 30 4.59 12.31 14.18
CA THR A 30 3.81 11.70 13.09
C THR A 30 2.77 10.71 13.65
N GLY A 31 3.15 9.86 14.58
CA GLY A 31 2.31 8.82 15.16
C GLY A 31 2.17 7.58 14.28
N PHE A 32 1.13 6.80 14.57
CA PHE A 32 0.81 5.55 13.88
C PHE A 32 -0.70 5.49 13.61
N CYS A 33 -1.11 4.95 12.47
CA CYS A 33 -2.50 4.58 12.25
C CYS A 33 -2.88 3.36 13.09
N GLU A 34 -4.18 3.12 13.28
CA GLU A 34 -4.73 2.03 14.08
C GLU A 34 -4.05 0.68 13.77
N ARG A 35 -3.98 0.32 12.49
CA ARG A 35 -3.37 -0.95 12.05
C ARG A 35 -1.91 -1.10 12.51
N HIS A 36 -1.08 -0.06 12.30
CA HIS A 36 0.34 -0.13 12.68
C HIS A 36 0.53 -0.02 14.18
N PHE A 37 -0.36 0.66 14.87
CA PHE A 37 -0.40 0.67 16.33
C PHE A 37 -0.68 -0.73 16.90
N ASP A 38 -1.66 -1.46 16.34
CA ASP A 38 -1.94 -2.85 16.69
C ASP A 38 -0.75 -3.77 16.44
N MET A 39 -0.03 -3.55 15.34
CA MET A 39 1.19 -4.31 15.06
C MET A 39 2.29 -4.05 16.10
N LEU A 40 2.45 -2.82 16.58
CA LEU A 40 3.35 -2.49 17.69
C LEU A 40 2.96 -3.20 18.99
N PHE A 41 1.66 -3.19 19.33
CA PHE A 41 1.15 -3.85 20.54
C PHE A 41 1.38 -5.36 20.56
N LYS A 42 1.40 -6.01 19.41
CA LYS A 42 1.66 -7.45 19.30
C LYS A 42 3.12 -7.83 19.54
N ARG A 43 4.05 -6.85 19.56
CA ARG A 43 5.48 -7.09 19.76
C ARG A 43 5.81 -7.40 21.22
N PRO A 44 6.85 -8.22 21.47
CA PRO A 44 7.24 -8.60 22.83
C PRO A 44 7.85 -7.45 23.63
N ASN A 45 8.55 -6.50 22.97
CA ASN A 45 9.26 -5.41 23.65
C ASN A 45 8.29 -4.32 24.14
N LYS A 46 7.63 -4.60 25.28
CA LYS A 46 6.60 -3.71 25.84
C LYS A 46 7.16 -2.38 26.35
N LEU A 47 8.42 -2.35 26.80
CA LEU A 47 9.07 -1.10 27.23
C LEU A 47 9.21 -0.13 26.06
N SER A 48 9.72 -0.59 24.92
CA SER A 48 9.86 0.22 23.70
C SER A 48 8.51 0.76 23.21
N VAL A 49 7.48 -0.07 23.24
CA VAL A 49 6.10 0.34 22.90
C VAL A 49 5.62 1.41 23.88
N ALA A 50 5.82 1.22 25.19
CA ALA A 50 5.39 2.17 26.22
C ALA A 50 6.11 3.53 26.09
N LEU A 51 7.41 3.54 25.83
CA LEU A 51 8.20 4.76 25.60
C LEU A 51 7.66 5.56 24.41
N GLN A 52 7.38 4.88 23.29
CA GLN A 52 6.85 5.54 22.10
C GLN A 52 5.42 6.08 22.33
N ILE A 53 4.57 5.32 23.02
CA ILE A 53 3.21 5.76 23.36
C ILE A 53 3.25 6.94 24.33
N GLY A 54 4.13 6.91 25.33
CA GLY A 54 4.33 8.02 26.26
C GLY A 54 4.69 9.32 25.53
N THR A 55 5.71 9.26 24.65
CA THR A 55 6.09 10.41 23.82
C THR A 55 4.93 10.89 22.91
N ARG A 56 4.14 9.97 22.38
CA ARG A 56 2.95 10.34 21.60
C ARG A 56 1.88 11.02 22.44
N ALA A 57 1.61 10.50 23.64
CA ALA A 57 0.65 11.07 24.58
C ALA A 57 1.05 12.49 25.00
N GLU A 58 2.34 12.73 25.25
CA GLU A 58 2.88 14.08 25.54
C GLU A 58 2.65 15.06 24.39
N ASN A 59 2.73 14.63 23.13
CA ASN A 59 2.45 15.46 21.96
C ASN A 59 0.95 15.75 21.79
N ILE A 60 0.07 14.86 22.22
CA ILE A 60 -1.40 15.00 22.10
C ILE A 60 -2.00 15.77 23.28
N ALA A 61 -1.47 15.61 24.48
CA ALA A 61 -2.01 16.19 25.70
C ALA A 61 -2.31 17.71 25.59
N PRO A 62 -1.45 18.56 24.97
CA PRO A 62 -1.72 19.97 24.79
C PRO A 62 -2.95 20.29 23.92
N LEU A 63 -3.42 19.32 23.12
CA LEU A 63 -4.63 19.47 22.29
C LEU A 63 -5.92 19.22 23.06
N LEU A 64 -5.85 18.77 24.32
CA LEU A 64 -7.01 18.37 25.13
C LEU A 64 -7.41 19.43 26.16
N GLY A 65 -7.17 20.71 25.86
CA GLY A 65 -7.52 21.82 26.74
C GLY A 65 -9.03 22.15 26.74
N GLU A 66 -9.44 23.01 27.71
CA GLU A 66 -10.82 23.47 27.84
C GLU A 66 -11.28 24.23 26.59
N VAL A 67 -12.51 23.98 26.15
CA VAL A 67 -13.12 24.59 24.96
C VAL A 67 -14.33 25.44 25.37
N LYS A 68 -14.31 26.74 25.10
CA LYS A 68 -15.31 27.71 25.58
C LYS A 68 -16.32 28.17 24.49
N SER A 69 -16.17 27.75 23.24
CA SER A 69 -17.08 28.11 22.18
C SER A 69 -17.14 27.09 21.05
N ALA A 70 -18.25 27.07 20.31
CA ALA A 70 -18.40 26.15 19.15
C ALA A 70 -17.31 26.35 18.08
N GLY A 71 -16.90 27.62 17.83
CA GLY A 71 -15.84 27.92 16.90
C GLY A 71 -14.46 27.43 17.37
N ALA A 72 -14.17 27.49 18.67
CA ALA A 72 -12.97 26.94 19.25
C ALA A 72 -12.99 25.38 19.22
N ALA A 73 -14.17 24.78 19.47
CA ALA A 73 -14.36 23.34 19.39
C ALA A 73 -14.03 22.79 18.00
N LYS A 74 -14.54 23.44 16.95
CA LYS A 74 -14.25 23.03 15.56
C LYS A 74 -12.75 23.07 15.25
N LYS A 75 -12.08 24.17 15.61
CA LYS A 75 -10.63 24.32 15.40
C LYS A 75 -9.82 23.28 16.19
N GLN A 76 -10.26 22.94 17.40
CA GLN A 76 -9.58 21.93 18.20
C GLN A 76 -9.79 20.53 17.63
N ALA A 77 -11.00 20.19 17.16
CA ALA A 77 -11.27 18.94 16.47
C ALA A 77 -10.38 18.78 15.22
N GLU A 78 -10.29 19.81 14.37
CA GLU A 78 -9.42 19.81 13.20
C GLU A 78 -7.94 19.56 13.56
N LYS A 79 -7.45 20.14 14.68
CA LYS A 79 -6.09 19.88 15.15
C LYS A 79 -5.88 18.45 15.63
N ILE A 80 -6.86 17.89 16.33
CA ILE A 80 -6.82 16.51 16.81
C ILE A 80 -6.85 15.54 15.60
N GLU A 81 -7.76 15.76 14.66
CA GLU A 81 -7.86 14.97 13.44
C GLU A 81 -6.55 15.01 12.63
N ALA A 82 -5.97 16.19 12.43
CA ALA A 82 -4.68 16.35 11.77
C ALA A 82 -3.56 15.62 12.51
N ALA A 83 -3.54 15.71 13.84
CA ALA A 83 -2.56 14.98 14.63
C ALA A 83 -2.71 13.46 14.50
N LEU A 84 -3.93 12.93 14.37
CA LEU A 84 -4.19 11.49 14.28
C LEU A 84 -4.07 10.93 12.85
N SER A 85 -3.98 11.78 11.83
CA SER A 85 -3.96 11.34 10.42
C SER A 85 -2.60 10.76 9.96
N GLY A 86 -1.51 11.05 10.67
CA GLY A 86 -0.16 10.63 10.31
C GLY A 86 0.16 9.18 10.69
N CYS A 87 1.10 8.56 9.95
CA CYS A 87 1.64 7.25 10.31
C CYS A 87 3.07 7.08 9.77
N ALA A 88 4.05 7.03 10.67
CA ALA A 88 5.45 6.91 10.31
C ALA A 88 5.76 5.65 9.48
N VAL A 89 5.07 4.53 9.76
CA VAL A 89 5.23 3.29 8.99
C VAL A 89 4.64 3.43 7.58
N CYS A 90 3.44 4.02 7.47
CA CYS A 90 2.82 4.25 6.15
C CYS A 90 3.70 5.15 5.28
N ASP A 91 4.27 6.20 5.85
CA ASP A 91 5.13 7.15 5.14
C ASP A 91 6.38 6.43 4.60
N LEU A 92 7.06 5.64 5.45
CA LEU A 92 8.22 4.86 5.05
C LEU A 92 7.89 3.83 3.97
N VAL A 93 6.77 3.12 4.13
CA VAL A 93 6.29 2.15 3.13
C VAL A 93 6.03 2.85 1.79
N ASN A 94 5.36 4.00 1.82
CA ASN A 94 5.08 4.77 0.61
C ASN A 94 6.36 5.25 -0.07
N GLU A 95 7.31 5.80 0.68
CA GLU A 95 8.63 6.21 0.15
C GLU A 95 9.36 5.03 -0.49
N SER A 96 9.37 3.89 0.17
CA SER A 96 10.00 2.67 -0.35
C SER A 96 9.31 2.20 -1.63
N MET A 97 7.98 2.18 -1.67
CA MET A 97 7.23 1.79 -2.86
C MET A 97 7.47 2.73 -4.04
N ILE A 98 7.59 4.04 -3.81
CA ILE A 98 7.96 5.01 -4.87
C ILE A 98 9.32 4.65 -5.49
N LYS A 99 10.31 4.27 -4.68
CA LYS A 99 11.62 3.82 -5.19
C LYS A 99 11.46 2.59 -6.08
N TYR A 100 10.64 1.61 -5.68
CA TYR A 100 10.37 0.42 -6.49
C TYR A 100 9.68 0.76 -7.82
N TYR A 101 8.67 1.64 -7.83
CA TYR A 101 8.01 2.04 -9.09
C TYR A 101 8.98 2.72 -10.06
N LYS A 102 9.84 3.61 -9.56
CA LYS A 102 10.90 4.23 -10.36
C LYS A 102 11.90 3.21 -10.88
N THR A 103 12.31 2.26 -10.03
CA THR A 103 13.24 1.19 -10.41
C THR A 103 12.64 0.31 -11.53
N ILE A 104 11.37 -0.08 -11.43
CA ILE A 104 10.68 -0.87 -12.48
C ILE A 104 10.72 -0.13 -13.83
N ALA A 105 10.44 1.16 -13.84
CA ALA A 105 10.52 1.96 -15.06
C ALA A 105 11.96 2.06 -15.60
N GLN A 106 12.97 2.16 -14.73
CA GLN A 106 14.38 2.18 -15.13
C GLN A 106 14.87 0.82 -15.65
N MET A 107 14.40 -0.30 -15.08
CA MET A 107 14.73 -1.65 -15.53
C MET A 107 14.26 -1.90 -16.97
N PHE A 108 13.15 -1.29 -17.38
CA PHE A 108 12.68 -1.36 -18.76
C PHE A 108 13.73 -0.90 -19.78
N VAL A 109 14.56 0.06 -19.41
CA VAL A 109 15.63 0.61 -20.26
C VAL A 109 16.95 -0.12 -20.06
N ARG A 110 17.28 -0.47 -18.83
CA ARG A 110 18.62 -0.90 -18.46
C ARG A 110 18.82 -2.41 -18.49
N GLU A 111 17.76 -3.20 -18.32
CA GLU A 111 17.89 -4.64 -18.17
C GLU A 111 17.47 -5.40 -19.42
N LYS A 112 18.43 -6.11 -20.01
CA LYS A 112 18.16 -7.02 -21.12
C LYS A 112 17.20 -8.12 -20.67
N GLY A 113 16.07 -8.27 -21.37
CA GLY A 113 15.07 -9.30 -21.05
C GLY A 113 13.93 -8.84 -20.14
N PHE A 114 14.03 -7.68 -19.49
CA PHE A 114 12.94 -7.16 -18.65
C PHE A 114 11.65 -6.93 -19.45
N LEU A 115 11.76 -6.43 -20.69
CA LEU A 115 10.62 -6.31 -21.61
C LEU A 115 9.89 -7.64 -21.80
N LYS A 116 10.64 -8.75 -22.01
CA LYS A 116 10.03 -10.08 -22.14
C LYS A 116 9.31 -10.51 -20.87
N THR A 117 9.93 -10.26 -19.72
CA THR A 117 9.34 -10.54 -18.41
C THR A 117 8.05 -9.76 -18.20
N LEU A 118 8.05 -8.46 -18.54
CA LEU A 118 6.88 -7.60 -18.43
C LEU A 118 5.73 -8.07 -19.35
N LEU A 119 6.04 -8.37 -20.61
CA LEU A 119 5.07 -8.86 -21.59
C LEU A 119 4.46 -10.21 -21.22
N SER A 120 5.21 -11.10 -20.57
CA SER A 120 4.72 -12.40 -20.09
C SER A 120 4.03 -12.34 -18.73
N SER A 121 4.05 -11.19 -18.07
CA SER A 121 3.46 -11.02 -16.74
C SER A 121 1.92 -11.07 -16.79
N LYS A 122 1.32 -11.34 -15.62
CA LYS A 122 -0.14 -11.25 -15.41
C LYS A 122 -0.62 -9.82 -15.13
N GLY A 123 0.22 -8.82 -15.39
CA GLY A 123 -0.06 -7.42 -15.07
C GLY A 123 -0.05 -7.14 -13.56
N PHE A 124 -0.63 -6.04 -13.18
CA PHE A 124 -0.62 -5.50 -11.81
C PHE A 124 -2.05 -5.39 -11.28
N CYS A 125 -2.23 -5.19 -9.98
CA CYS A 125 -3.50 -4.68 -9.50
C CYS A 125 -3.62 -3.20 -9.85
N LEU A 126 -4.85 -2.69 -9.97
CA LEU A 126 -5.09 -1.32 -10.46
C LEU A 126 -4.39 -0.25 -9.61
N THR A 127 -4.28 -0.46 -8.30
CA THR A 127 -3.53 0.46 -7.43
C THR A 127 -2.05 0.55 -7.83
N HIS A 128 -1.38 -0.59 -8.03
CA HIS A 128 0.03 -0.59 -8.43
C HIS A 128 0.20 -0.14 -9.88
N TYR A 129 -0.74 -0.49 -10.76
CA TYR A 129 -0.73 0.00 -12.15
C TYR A 129 -0.80 1.53 -12.21
N ALA A 130 -1.70 2.15 -11.46
CA ALA A 130 -1.81 3.61 -11.37
C ALA A 130 -0.50 4.27 -10.89
N GLU A 131 0.16 3.68 -9.90
CA GLU A 131 1.46 4.17 -9.43
C GLU A 131 2.56 4.00 -10.48
N LEU A 132 2.61 2.88 -11.20
CA LEU A 132 3.56 2.68 -12.31
C LEU A 132 3.38 3.71 -13.43
N LEU A 133 2.13 4.10 -13.74
CA LEU A 133 1.84 5.19 -14.67
C LEU A 133 2.39 6.52 -14.18
N LYS A 134 2.18 6.89 -12.90
CA LYS A 134 2.68 8.13 -12.30
C LYS A 134 4.19 8.26 -12.39
N TYR A 135 4.93 7.17 -12.18
CA TYR A 135 6.40 7.18 -12.17
C TYR A 135 7.03 6.74 -13.50
N SER A 136 6.26 6.69 -14.58
CA SER A 136 6.71 6.27 -15.91
C SER A 136 7.84 7.15 -16.48
N SER A 137 7.91 8.43 -16.10
CA SER A 137 8.98 9.34 -16.51
C SER A 137 10.37 8.86 -16.08
N SER A 138 10.48 7.97 -15.10
CA SER A 138 11.75 7.35 -14.70
C SER A 138 12.34 6.41 -15.76
N ALA A 139 11.57 6.03 -16.80
CA ALA A 139 12.08 5.35 -18.00
C ALA A 139 12.78 6.32 -18.99
N GLY A 140 12.83 7.62 -18.69
CA GLY A 140 13.53 8.60 -19.53
C GLY A 140 13.01 8.65 -20.96
N PHE A 141 13.90 8.53 -21.95
CA PHE A 141 13.56 8.57 -23.38
C PHE A 141 12.62 7.42 -23.83
N ALA A 142 12.60 6.28 -23.11
CA ALA A 142 11.73 5.15 -23.40
C ALA A 142 10.36 5.22 -22.69
N ALA A 143 10.02 6.33 -22.03
CA ALA A 143 8.78 6.45 -21.26
C ALA A 143 7.52 6.16 -22.09
N LYS A 144 7.49 6.62 -23.35
CA LYS A 144 6.35 6.37 -24.26
C LYS A 144 6.20 4.88 -24.59
N GLU A 145 7.30 4.20 -24.87
CA GLU A 145 7.32 2.76 -25.16
C GLU A 145 6.94 1.95 -23.92
N TYR A 146 7.53 2.31 -22.76
CA TYR A 146 7.19 1.71 -21.47
C TYR A 146 5.69 1.79 -21.17
N LEU A 147 5.08 2.97 -21.34
CA LEU A 147 3.65 3.19 -21.15
C LEU A 147 2.80 2.34 -22.11
N SER A 148 3.19 2.25 -23.38
CA SER A 148 2.49 1.43 -24.37
C SER A 148 2.51 -0.05 -23.99
N VAL A 149 3.67 -0.58 -23.61
CA VAL A 149 3.82 -1.97 -23.17
C VAL A 149 3.04 -2.22 -21.89
N LEU A 150 3.17 -1.35 -20.89
CA LEU A 150 2.49 -1.46 -19.61
C LEU A 150 0.97 -1.50 -19.79
N SER A 151 0.41 -0.60 -20.60
CA SER A 151 -1.02 -0.52 -20.89
C SER A 151 -1.51 -1.76 -21.65
N SER A 152 -0.75 -2.23 -22.63
CA SER A 152 -1.10 -3.44 -23.39
C SER A 152 -1.13 -4.69 -22.48
N VAL A 153 -0.16 -4.84 -21.59
CA VAL A 153 -0.12 -5.95 -20.62
C VAL A 153 -1.32 -5.88 -19.70
N GLU A 154 -1.63 -4.68 -19.20
CA GLU A 154 -2.71 -4.50 -18.25
C GLU A 154 -4.10 -4.76 -18.88
N SER A 155 -4.39 -4.16 -20.05
CA SER A 155 -5.65 -4.37 -20.76
C SER A 155 -5.89 -5.83 -21.10
N ARG A 156 -4.91 -6.49 -21.72
CA ARG A 156 -5.01 -7.91 -22.08
C ARG A 156 -5.32 -8.80 -20.88
N ASN A 157 -4.66 -8.57 -19.74
CA ASN A 157 -4.89 -9.37 -18.55
C ASN A 157 -6.22 -9.04 -17.87
N PHE A 158 -6.64 -7.79 -17.88
CA PHE A 158 -7.95 -7.39 -17.37
C PHE A 158 -9.08 -8.00 -18.19
N GLU A 159 -9.03 -7.90 -19.52
CA GLU A 159 -9.99 -8.48 -20.45
C GLU A 159 -10.11 -10.00 -20.29
N ARG A 160 -8.98 -10.69 -20.11
CA ARG A 160 -8.96 -12.12 -19.85
C ARG A 160 -9.74 -12.49 -18.59
N ILE A 161 -9.51 -11.79 -17.47
CA ILE A 161 -10.22 -12.05 -16.21
C ILE A 161 -11.70 -11.68 -16.34
N GLN A 162 -12.00 -10.60 -17.04
CA GLN A 162 -13.39 -10.17 -17.32
C GLN A 162 -14.14 -11.23 -18.14
N GLY A 163 -13.49 -11.80 -19.16
CA GLY A 163 -14.04 -12.92 -19.94
C GLY A 163 -14.30 -14.17 -19.08
N ASP A 164 -13.39 -14.48 -18.16
CA ASP A 164 -13.54 -15.59 -17.21
C ASP A 164 -14.71 -15.34 -16.24
N LEU A 165 -14.89 -14.10 -15.76
CA LEU A 165 -16.04 -13.72 -14.94
C LEU A 165 -17.36 -13.87 -15.70
N LYS A 166 -17.39 -13.46 -16.97
CA LYS A 166 -18.58 -13.65 -17.81
C LYS A 166 -18.93 -15.13 -17.92
N ARG A 167 -17.95 -16.00 -18.24
CA ARG A 167 -18.15 -17.45 -18.28
C ARG A 167 -18.64 -18.01 -16.93
N PHE A 168 -18.10 -17.51 -15.82
CA PHE A 168 -18.58 -17.89 -14.49
C PHE A 168 -20.06 -17.55 -14.30
N CYS A 169 -20.49 -16.35 -14.71
CA CYS A 169 -21.91 -15.96 -14.65
C CYS A 169 -22.77 -16.80 -15.60
N ASP A 170 -22.33 -17.00 -16.85
CA ASP A 170 -23.07 -17.76 -17.87
C ASP A 170 -23.29 -19.22 -17.45
N LYS A 171 -22.40 -19.79 -16.64
CA LYS A 171 -22.52 -21.14 -16.06
C LYS A 171 -23.74 -21.31 -15.15
N HIS A 172 -24.24 -20.23 -14.56
CA HIS A 172 -25.46 -20.27 -13.73
C HIS A 172 -26.78 -20.34 -14.57
N ASP A 173 -26.68 -20.16 -15.90
CA ASP A 173 -27.79 -20.48 -16.80
C ASP A 173 -27.86 -22.01 -16.99
N TYR A 174 -29.04 -22.59 -16.80
CA TYR A 174 -29.26 -24.03 -16.90
C TYR A 174 -28.82 -24.62 -18.26
N ARG A 175 -28.82 -23.80 -19.31
CA ARG A 175 -28.37 -24.19 -20.65
C ARG A 175 -26.89 -24.51 -20.73
N ASN A 176 -26.10 -23.90 -19.86
CA ASN A 176 -24.64 -24.03 -19.82
C ASN A 176 -24.15 -24.91 -18.66
N ALA A 177 -25.09 -25.57 -17.94
CA ALA A 177 -24.78 -26.31 -16.72
C ALA A 177 -23.73 -27.43 -16.89
N ASN A 178 -23.60 -27.99 -18.08
CA ASN A 178 -22.66 -29.06 -18.38
C ASN A 178 -21.29 -28.60 -18.90
N GLU A 179 -21.12 -27.30 -19.16
CA GLU A 179 -19.81 -26.78 -19.61
C GLU A 179 -18.79 -26.72 -18.48
N PRO A 180 -17.50 -27.07 -18.72
CA PRO A 180 -16.47 -26.98 -17.70
C PRO A 180 -16.15 -25.52 -17.41
N LEU A 181 -16.01 -25.16 -16.12
CA LEU A 181 -15.63 -23.80 -15.69
C LEU A 181 -14.19 -23.44 -16.08
N GLY A 182 -13.26 -24.41 -16.01
CA GLY A 182 -11.84 -24.14 -16.26
C GLY A 182 -11.33 -22.96 -15.43
N ASP A 183 -10.63 -22.02 -16.08
CA ASP A 183 -10.09 -20.82 -15.42
C ASP A 183 -11.18 -19.91 -14.81
N ALA A 184 -12.44 -20.02 -15.24
CA ALA A 184 -13.53 -19.22 -14.70
C ALA A 184 -13.83 -19.54 -13.23
N GLU A 185 -13.51 -20.74 -12.73
CA GLU A 185 -13.66 -21.13 -11.33
C GLU A 185 -12.96 -20.15 -10.36
N THR A 186 -11.79 -19.65 -10.76
CA THR A 186 -10.99 -18.72 -9.95
C THR A 186 -11.17 -17.25 -10.36
N ALA A 187 -12.12 -16.92 -11.23
CA ALA A 187 -12.28 -15.58 -11.78
C ALA A 187 -12.59 -14.52 -10.69
N LEU A 188 -13.46 -14.83 -9.73
CA LEU A 188 -13.85 -13.94 -8.64
C LEU A 188 -12.64 -13.52 -7.78
N PRO A 189 -11.88 -14.43 -7.16
CA PRO A 189 -10.70 -14.05 -6.36
C PRO A 189 -9.63 -13.35 -7.21
N ARG A 190 -9.44 -13.73 -8.48
CA ARG A 190 -8.49 -13.04 -9.38
C ARG A 190 -8.93 -11.61 -9.67
N MET A 191 -10.21 -11.37 -9.96
CA MET A 191 -10.72 -10.02 -10.20
C MET A 191 -10.62 -9.17 -8.94
N ARG A 192 -10.93 -9.71 -7.77
CA ARG A 192 -10.74 -9.00 -6.50
C ARG A 192 -9.29 -8.55 -6.30
N ILE A 193 -8.32 -9.46 -6.58
CA ILE A 193 -6.88 -9.11 -6.51
C ILE A 193 -6.54 -8.05 -7.56
N LYS A 194 -7.12 -8.14 -8.75
CA LYS A 194 -6.90 -7.18 -9.83
C LYS A 194 -7.37 -5.77 -9.45
N LEU A 195 -8.53 -5.66 -8.86
CA LEU A 195 -9.11 -4.38 -8.45
C LEU A 195 -8.40 -3.77 -7.23
N TYR A 196 -8.13 -4.56 -6.19
CA TYR A 196 -7.73 -4.05 -4.87
C TYR A 196 -6.36 -4.52 -4.38
N GLY A 197 -5.69 -5.43 -5.11
CA GLY A 197 -4.47 -6.10 -4.65
C GLY A 197 -4.76 -7.27 -3.70
N LYS A 198 -3.71 -7.99 -3.33
CA LYS A 198 -3.79 -8.98 -2.26
C LYS A 198 -3.98 -8.23 -0.94
N LYS A 199 -4.88 -8.72 -0.06
CA LYS A 199 -4.82 -8.31 1.34
C LYS A 199 -3.42 -8.70 1.84
N GLY A 200 -2.75 -7.79 2.52
CA GLY A 200 -1.51 -8.13 3.21
C GLY A 200 -1.80 -9.31 4.14
N GLU A 201 -1.13 -10.42 3.88
CA GLU A 201 -0.91 -11.43 4.88
C GLU A 201 0.02 -10.86 5.91
#